data_eb92a5f9e41cb4633e1f4e12910b2058
#
_entry.id   eb92a5f9e41cb4633e1f4e12910b2058
#
_cell.length_a   1.000
_cell.length_b   1.000
_cell.length_c   1.000
_cell.angle_alpha   90.00
_cell.angle_beta   90.00
_cell.angle_gamma   90.00
#
_symmetry.space_group_name_H-M   'P 1'
#
loop_
_entity.id
_entity.type
_entity.pdbx_description
1 polymer ?
#
loop_
_entity_poly.entity_id
_entity_poly.type
_entity_poly.pdbx_seq_one_letter_code
_entity_poly.pdbx_strand_id
1 'polypeptide(L)'
;MFTPEQIETIHLQDSYTIMYLLLSRQIIQELGDEGETVVREATRRYGRDRGRKRRQKHLDLNVKINMHSLFGVCSDLPPDPRFRRDRLMLTEEERNSHTLICPMAEVWEKYGAKKSGRIYCEEFHRACYQEYAFG
;
A
#
# COMPACT_ATOMS: atom_id res chain seq x y z
N MET A 1 9.40 -13.62 17.40
CA MET A 1 10.70 -13.19 16.84
C MET A 1 10.64 -13.24 15.31
N PHE A 2 11.21 -12.25 14.66
CA PHE A 2 11.20 -12.19 13.18
C PHE A 2 12.39 -12.95 12.60
N THR A 3 12.18 -13.57 11.43
CA THR A 3 13.26 -14.20 10.66
C THR A 3 14.18 -13.14 10.04
N PRO A 4 15.40 -13.48 9.59
CA PRO A 4 16.26 -12.54 8.87
C PRO A 4 15.58 -11.92 7.65
N GLU A 5 14.81 -12.71 6.88
CA GLU A 5 14.07 -12.23 5.72
C GLU A 5 12.97 -11.24 6.11
N GLN A 6 12.27 -11.49 7.22
CA GLN A 6 11.26 -10.57 7.74
C GLN A 6 11.90 -9.28 8.24
N ILE A 7 13.06 -9.33 8.89
CA ILE A 7 13.79 -8.13 9.31
C ILE A 7 14.20 -7.29 8.11
N GLU A 8 14.67 -7.91 7.04
CA GLU A 8 15.01 -7.21 5.80
C GLU A 8 13.77 -6.53 5.21
N THR A 9 12.65 -7.22 5.17
CA THR A 9 11.37 -6.65 4.70
C THR A 9 10.96 -5.44 5.55
N ILE A 10 11.10 -5.54 6.88
CA ILE A 10 10.83 -4.41 7.79
C ILE A 10 11.69 -3.20 7.45
N HIS A 11 13.00 -3.40 7.26
CA HIS A 11 13.92 -2.30 6.94
C HIS A 11 13.59 -1.66 5.59
N LEU A 12 13.29 -2.46 4.58
CA LEU A 12 12.90 -1.95 3.27
C LEU A 12 11.58 -1.20 3.32
N GLN A 13 10.61 -1.71 4.07
CA GLN A 13 9.31 -1.06 4.24
C GLN A 13 9.46 0.29 4.94
N ASP A 14 10.26 0.37 6.00
CA ASP A 14 10.52 1.62 6.70
C ASP A 14 11.25 2.62 5.80
N SER A 15 12.26 2.15 5.06
CA SER A 15 13.01 2.99 4.12
C SER A 15 12.10 3.57 3.04
N TYR A 16 11.25 2.73 2.43
CA TYR A 16 10.26 3.15 1.45
C TYR A 16 9.30 4.18 2.03
N THR A 17 8.78 3.93 3.23
CA THR A 17 7.82 4.81 3.90
C THR A 17 8.44 6.17 4.21
N ILE A 18 9.68 6.20 4.70
CA ILE A 18 10.41 7.44 5.01
C ILE A 18 10.71 8.22 3.73
N MET A 19 11.18 7.55 2.69
CA MET A 19 11.45 8.20 1.40
C MET A 19 10.20 8.87 0.85
N TYR A 20 9.07 8.16 0.85
CA TYR A 20 7.80 8.71 0.40
C TYR A 20 7.41 9.96 1.19
N LEU A 21 7.45 9.90 2.52
CA LEU A 21 7.02 11.02 3.36
C LEU A 21 7.93 12.24 3.21
N LEU A 22 9.24 12.06 3.09
CA LEU A 22 10.17 13.18 2.92
C LEU A 22 9.99 13.84 1.56
N LEU A 23 9.90 13.06 0.48
CA LEU A 23 9.68 13.58 -0.87
C LEU A 23 8.32 14.28 -0.98
N SER A 24 7.25 13.62 -0.56
CA SER A 24 5.89 14.18 -0.68
C SER A 24 5.74 15.46 0.14
N ARG A 25 6.25 15.47 1.37
CA ARG A 25 6.18 16.63 2.23
C ARG A 25 6.97 17.82 1.65
N GLN A 26 8.17 17.56 1.13
CA GLN A 26 9.00 18.62 0.53
C GLN A 26 8.32 19.21 -0.71
N ILE A 27 7.76 18.35 -1.58
CA ILE A 27 7.06 18.81 -2.78
C ILE A 27 5.87 19.69 -2.41
N ILE A 28 5.08 19.29 -1.42
CA ILE A 28 3.92 20.07 -0.97
C ILE A 28 4.34 21.38 -0.32
N GLN A 29 5.41 21.36 0.49
CA GLN A 29 5.93 22.60 1.11
C GLN A 29 6.41 23.60 0.07
N GLU A 30 7.08 23.16 -0.98
CA GLU A 30 7.61 24.05 -2.02
C GLU A 30 6.54 24.52 -3.01
N LEU A 31 5.58 23.68 -3.37
CA LEU A 31 4.66 23.92 -4.47
C LEU A 31 3.19 24.07 -4.05
N GLY A 32 2.87 23.89 -2.75
CA GLY A 32 1.50 24.03 -2.26
C GLY A 32 0.51 23.06 -2.93
N ASP A 33 -0.63 23.58 -3.35
CA ASP A 33 -1.70 22.75 -3.93
C ASP A 33 -1.28 22.04 -5.22
N GLU A 34 -0.44 22.66 -6.03
CA GLU A 34 0.13 22.01 -7.21
C GLU A 34 1.00 20.81 -6.81
N GLY A 35 1.77 20.98 -5.74
CA GLY A 35 2.59 19.89 -5.20
C GLY A 35 1.75 18.74 -4.69
N GLU A 36 0.65 19.01 -4.01
CA GLU A 36 -0.27 17.97 -3.56
C GLU A 36 -0.86 17.20 -4.75
N THR A 37 -1.26 17.90 -5.81
CA THR A 37 -1.77 17.29 -7.04
C THR A 37 -0.73 16.36 -7.67
N VAL A 38 0.52 16.78 -7.73
CA VAL A 38 1.64 15.98 -8.25
C VAL A 38 1.83 14.72 -7.41
N VAL A 39 1.85 14.85 -6.09
CA VAL A 39 2.03 13.71 -5.17
C VAL A 39 0.87 12.72 -5.31
N ARG A 40 -0.36 13.21 -5.41
CA ARG A 40 -1.53 12.35 -5.60
C ARG A 40 -1.45 11.56 -6.91
N GLU A 41 -1.10 12.22 -8.01
CA GLU A 41 -0.98 11.55 -9.31
C GLU A 41 0.15 10.52 -9.32
N ALA A 42 1.31 10.87 -8.76
CA ALA A 42 2.43 9.93 -8.65
C ALA A 42 2.05 8.70 -7.81
N THR A 43 1.31 8.90 -6.72
CA THR A 43 0.86 7.82 -5.85
C THR A 43 -0.16 6.91 -6.57
N ARG A 44 -1.08 7.50 -7.35
CA ARG A 44 -1.99 6.72 -8.20
C ARG A 44 -1.24 5.87 -9.23
N ARG A 45 -0.25 6.45 -9.89
CA ARG A 45 0.58 5.71 -10.86
C ARG A 45 1.28 4.53 -10.22
N TYR A 46 1.84 4.74 -9.04
CA TYR A 46 2.46 3.66 -8.28
C TYR A 46 1.43 2.59 -7.89
N GLY A 47 0.26 3.00 -7.44
CA GLY A 47 -0.84 2.07 -7.13
C GLY A 47 -1.23 1.21 -8.33
N ARG A 48 -1.39 1.83 -9.50
CA ARG A 48 -1.69 1.10 -10.74
C ARG A 48 -0.58 0.10 -11.09
N ASP A 49 0.68 0.51 -10.98
CA ASP A 49 1.81 -0.38 -11.25
C ASP A 49 1.78 -1.60 -10.33
N ARG A 50 1.56 -1.38 -9.03
CA ARG A 50 1.45 -2.46 -8.05
C ARG A 50 0.25 -3.37 -8.31
N GLY A 51 -0.89 -2.79 -8.65
CA GLY A 51 -2.10 -3.56 -8.97
C GLY A 51 -1.90 -4.44 -10.20
N ARG A 52 -1.25 -3.91 -11.22
CA ARG A 52 -0.93 -4.64 -12.44
C ARG A 52 0.00 -5.81 -12.18
N LYS A 53 1.05 -5.58 -11.39
CA LYS A 53 2.02 -6.63 -11.02
C LYS A 53 1.37 -7.74 -10.20
N ARG A 54 0.50 -7.38 -9.25
CA ARG A 54 -0.23 -8.36 -8.46
C ARG A 54 -1.20 -9.18 -9.32
N ARG A 55 -1.93 -8.51 -10.21
CA ARG A 55 -2.81 -9.19 -11.17
C ARG A 55 -2.03 -10.18 -12.03
N GLN A 56 -0.92 -9.76 -12.60
CA GLN A 56 -0.09 -10.63 -13.45
C GLN A 56 0.42 -11.85 -12.68
N LYS A 57 0.89 -11.64 -11.46
CA LYS A 57 1.33 -12.75 -10.60
C LYS A 57 0.22 -13.77 -10.37
N HIS A 58 -1.00 -13.31 -10.07
CA HIS A 58 -2.13 -14.20 -9.85
C HIS A 58 -2.53 -14.92 -11.13
N LEU A 59 -2.54 -14.27 -12.27
CA LEU A 59 -2.80 -14.90 -13.56
C LEU A 59 -1.76 -16.00 -13.87
N ASP A 60 -0.49 -15.72 -13.63
CA ASP A 60 0.59 -16.68 -13.84
C ASP A 60 0.45 -17.91 -12.92
N LEU A 61 -0.15 -17.75 -11.76
CA LEU A 61 -0.42 -18.82 -10.81
C LEU A 61 -1.79 -19.50 -11.02
N ASN A 62 -2.52 -19.14 -12.07
CA ASN A 62 -3.89 -19.61 -12.33
C ASN A 62 -4.87 -19.29 -11.18
N VAL A 63 -4.67 -18.18 -10.50
CA VAL A 63 -5.56 -17.69 -9.45
C VAL A 63 -6.64 -16.80 -10.08
N LYS A 64 -7.89 -17.04 -9.74
CA LYS A 64 -9.01 -16.24 -10.21
C LYS A 64 -8.90 -14.81 -9.64
N ILE A 65 -9.12 -13.82 -10.49
CA ILE A 65 -9.08 -12.40 -10.09
C ILE A 65 -10.40 -12.01 -9.44
N ASN A 66 -10.40 -11.85 -8.13
CA ASN A 66 -11.56 -11.41 -7.35
C ASN A 66 -11.10 -10.82 -6.00
N MET A 67 -12.04 -10.39 -5.18
CA MET A 67 -11.76 -9.78 -3.88
C MET A 67 -11.06 -10.77 -2.93
N HIS A 68 -11.51 -12.03 -2.92
CA HIS A 68 -10.90 -13.06 -2.10
C HIS A 68 -9.41 -13.25 -2.45
N SER A 69 -9.10 -13.29 -3.74
CA SER A 69 -7.72 -13.45 -4.22
C SER A 69 -6.87 -12.23 -3.90
N LEU A 70 -7.40 -11.04 -4.10
CA LEU A 70 -6.70 -9.79 -3.83
C LEU A 70 -6.17 -9.70 -2.39
N PHE A 71 -6.99 -10.12 -1.43
CA PHE A 71 -6.67 -10.00 0.00
C PHE A 71 -6.27 -11.31 0.68
N GLY A 72 -6.59 -12.46 0.09
CA GLY A 72 -6.39 -13.78 0.70
C GLY A 72 -5.25 -14.60 0.10
N VAL A 73 -4.79 -14.24 -1.09
CA VAL A 73 -3.68 -14.90 -1.76
C VAL A 73 -2.42 -14.02 -1.66
N CYS A 74 -1.30 -14.51 -2.13
CA CYS A 74 -0.02 -13.80 -2.01
C CYS A 74 -0.03 -12.43 -2.69
N SER A 75 0.68 -11.47 -2.11
CA SER A 75 0.97 -10.18 -2.73
C SER A 75 2.09 -10.31 -3.78
N ASP A 76 2.28 -9.26 -4.57
CA ASP A 76 3.41 -9.13 -5.49
C ASP A 76 4.73 -8.88 -4.74
N LEU A 77 4.65 -8.36 -3.50
CA LEU A 77 5.81 -8.13 -2.63
C LEU A 77 5.66 -8.89 -1.31
N PRO A 78 6.77 -9.17 -0.62
CA PRO A 78 6.71 -9.77 0.71
C PRO A 78 5.91 -8.89 1.67
N PRO A 79 5.02 -9.48 2.48
CA PRO A 79 4.25 -8.71 3.45
C PRO A 79 5.10 -8.25 4.63
N ASP A 80 4.79 -7.08 5.17
CA ASP A 80 5.41 -6.61 6.41
C ASP A 80 4.85 -7.42 7.58
N PRO A 81 5.68 -8.15 8.33
CA PRO A 81 5.20 -9.03 9.39
C PRO A 81 4.65 -8.30 10.61
N ARG A 82 4.86 -6.97 10.71
CA ARG A 82 4.32 -6.15 11.79
C ARG A 82 2.86 -5.75 11.56
N PHE A 83 2.35 -5.89 10.34
CA PHE A 83 1.00 -5.49 9.99
C PHE A 83 -0.01 -6.40 10.70
N ARG A 84 -1.02 -5.82 11.35
CA ARG A 84 -2.09 -6.57 12.01
C ARG A 84 -3.46 -6.07 11.56
N ARG A 85 -4.30 -7.02 11.23
CA ARG A 85 -5.65 -6.75 10.75
C ARG A 85 -6.60 -7.85 11.24
N ASP A 86 -7.76 -7.43 11.77
CA ASP A 86 -8.87 -8.35 12.01
C ASP A 86 -9.70 -8.45 10.73
N ARG A 87 -9.79 -9.66 10.20
CA ARG A 87 -10.59 -9.93 9.02
C ARG A 87 -11.97 -10.37 9.49
N LEU A 88 -12.99 -9.51 9.26
CA LEU A 88 -14.36 -9.77 9.64
C LEU A 88 -15.09 -10.56 8.56
N MET A 89 -14.82 -10.28 7.28
CA MET A 89 -15.41 -10.95 6.15
C MET A 89 -14.52 -10.85 4.93
N LEU A 90 -14.42 -11.94 4.15
CA LEU A 90 -13.77 -11.95 2.85
C LEU A 90 -14.46 -12.96 1.94
N THR A 91 -15.09 -12.45 0.88
CA THR A 91 -15.72 -13.24 -0.18
C THR A 91 -15.12 -12.85 -1.54
N GLU A 92 -15.60 -13.46 -2.63
CA GLU A 92 -15.18 -13.08 -3.97
C GLU A 92 -15.54 -11.64 -4.33
N GLU A 93 -16.57 -11.08 -3.70
CA GLU A 93 -17.15 -9.79 -4.03
C GLU A 93 -16.94 -8.73 -2.95
N GLU A 94 -16.68 -9.12 -1.71
CA GLU A 94 -16.71 -8.20 -0.59
C GLU A 94 -15.63 -8.52 0.44
N ARG A 95 -15.09 -7.46 1.03
CA ARG A 95 -14.15 -7.54 2.15
C ARG A 95 -14.54 -6.55 3.23
N ASN A 96 -14.49 -7.03 4.48
CA ASN A 96 -14.60 -6.17 5.66
C ASN A 96 -13.51 -6.55 6.66
N SER A 97 -12.72 -5.58 7.10
CA SER A 97 -11.63 -5.79 8.04
C SER A 97 -11.30 -4.52 8.81
N HIS A 98 -10.72 -4.70 10.01
CA HIS A 98 -10.15 -3.61 10.80
C HIS A 98 -8.63 -3.70 10.78
N THR A 99 -7.97 -2.60 10.46
CA THR A 99 -6.52 -2.48 10.60
C THR A 99 -6.20 -2.09 12.03
N LEU A 100 -5.50 -2.95 12.75
CA LEU A 100 -5.09 -2.74 14.13
C LEU A 100 -3.71 -2.09 14.20
N ILE A 101 -2.76 -2.55 13.40
CA ILE A 101 -1.40 -2.02 13.30
C ILE A 101 -1.06 -1.83 11.85
N CYS A 102 -0.71 -0.60 11.46
CA CYS A 102 -0.14 -0.28 10.16
C CYS A 102 1.25 0.33 10.37
N PRO A 103 2.32 -0.39 10.05
CA PRO A 103 3.68 0.12 10.27
C PRO A 103 3.97 1.43 9.56
N MET A 104 3.39 1.65 8.39
CA MET A 104 3.53 2.90 7.65
C MET A 104 2.89 4.07 8.41
N ALA A 105 1.68 3.87 8.93
CA ALA A 105 0.98 4.90 9.70
C ALA A 105 1.74 5.29 10.97
N GLU A 106 2.37 4.33 11.63
CA GLU A 106 3.21 4.60 12.80
C GLU A 106 4.40 5.48 12.45
N VAL A 107 5.06 5.23 11.31
CA VAL A 107 6.16 6.06 10.82
C VAL A 107 5.66 7.47 10.49
N TRP A 108 4.55 7.60 9.79
CA TRP A 108 3.99 8.93 9.46
C TRP A 108 3.64 9.74 10.70
N GLU A 109 3.09 9.08 11.71
CA GLU A 109 2.77 9.74 12.99
C GLU A 109 4.04 10.19 13.69
N LYS A 110 5.04 9.32 13.77
CA LYS A 110 6.34 9.62 14.40
C LYS A 110 7.04 10.81 13.75
N TYR A 111 6.93 10.97 12.43
CA TYR A 111 7.55 12.06 11.68
C TYR A 111 6.64 13.29 11.54
N GLY A 112 5.44 13.30 12.11
CA GLY A 112 4.50 14.38 11.95
C GLY A 112 3.98 14.56 10.52
N ALA A 113 3.91 13.47 9.75
CA ALA A 113 3.60 13.47 8.32
C ALA A 113 2.23 12.84 8.01
N LYS A 114 1.24 13.06 8.87
CA LYS A 114 -0.10 12.46 8.69
C LYS A 114 -0.77 12.86 7.38
N LYS A 115 -0.57 14.09 6.92
CA LYS A 115 -1.14 14.55 5.65
C LYS A 115 -0.60 13.73 4.48
N SER A 116 0.71 13.54 4.39
CA SER A 116 1.34 12.71 3.36
C SER A 116 0.86 11.26 3.43
N GLY A 117 0.72 10.73 4.64
CA GLY A 117 0.19 9.38 4.86
C GLY A 117 -1.24 9.22 4.39
N ARG A 118 -2.10 10.21 4.67
CA ARG A 118 -3.48 10.21 4.21
C ARG A 118 -3.56 10.19 2.69
N ILE A 119 -2.77 11.00 2.01
CA ILE A 119 -2.68 11.02 0.55
C ILE A 119 -2.33 9.64 0.02
N TYR A 120 -1.33 8.98 0.61
CA TYR A 120 -0.94 7.63 0.22
C TYR A 120 -2.11 6.65 0.33
N CYS A 121 -2.78 6.62 1.48
CA CYS A 121 -3.90 5.70 1.69
C CYS A 121 -5.06 5.97 0.75
N GLU A 122 -5.41 7.23 0.51
CA GLU A 122 -6.51 7.60 -0.38
C GLU A 122 -6.23 7.23 -1.84
N GLU A 123 -5.01 7.46 -2.32
CA GLU A 123 -4.68 7.32 -3.74
C GLU A 123 -4.16 5.94 -4.10
N PHE A 124 -3.32 5.35 -3.26
CA PHE A 124 -2.67 4.06 -3.56
C PHE A 124 -3.67 2.91 -3.59
N HIS A 125 -4.44 2.75 -2.53
CA HIS A 125 -5.31 1.56 -2.40
C HIS A 125 -6.35 1.52 -3.51
N ARG A 126 -7.03 2.62 -3.77
CA ARG A 126 -8.04 2.70 -4.83
C ARG A 126 -7.43 2.34 -6.18
N ALA A 127 -6.33 2.98 -6.54
CA ALA A 127 -5.67 2.75 -7.83
C ALA A 127 -5.18 1.30 -7.97
N CYS A 128 -4.58 0.76 -6.91
CA CYS A 128 -4.09 -0.62 -6.89
C CYS A 128 -5.23 -1.63 -7.09
N TYR A 129 -6.30 -1.47 -6.34
CA TYR A 129 -7.42 -2.43 -6.38
C TYR A 129 -8.20 -2.36 -7.69
N GLN A 130 -8.40 -1.17 -8.22
CA GLN A 130 -9.06 -1.01 -9.52
C GLN A 130 -8.25 -1.63 -10.65
N GLU A 131 -6.96 -1.38 -10.68
CA GLU A 131 -6.08 -1.96 -11.71
C GLU A 131 -5.99 -3.48 -11.58
N TYR A 132 -5.94 -4.00 -10.36
CA TYR A 132 -5.98 -5.44 -10.13
C TYR A 132 -7.27 -6.06 -10.65
N ALA A 133 -8.41 -5.44 -10.37
CA ALA A 133 -9.72 -5.97 -10.73
C ALA A 133 -10.01 -5.87 -12.23
N PHE A 134 -9.67 -4.76 -12.85
CA PHE A 134 -10.11 -4.46 -14.22
C PHE A 134 -8.96 -4.38 -15.24
N GLY A 135 -7.76 -4.39 -14.77
CA GLY A 135 -6.56 -4.51 -15.56
C GLY A 135 -6.37 -3.59 -16.69
#